data_cb7921ac78f96f4089f5777cd2da11c4
#
_entry.id   cb7921ac78f96f4089f5777cd2da11c4
#
_cell.length_a   1.000
_cell.length_b   1.000
_cell.length_c   1.000
_cell.angle_alpha   90.00
_cell.angle_beta   90.00
_cell.angle_gamma   90.00
#
_symmetry.space_group_name_H-M   'P 1'
#
loop_
_entity.id
_entity.type
_entity.pdbx_description
1 polymer ?
#
loop_
_entity_poly.entity_id
_entity_poly.type
_entity_poly.pdbx_seq_one_letter_code
_entity_poly.pdbx_strand_id
1 'polypeptide(L)'
;LAVATGEPDYRLAANRFWDSVTLRRMTITGHTGPRPEHEAFGEDYELPNNGYYESCAACGLMDFAQRMFLLEGGADSGDVLERVLYNAVMHGISLDGTNSYYQNPLSDTNRNRYNSWVCCPPNLSRTLFQVGRYAYAAGDRDAFLNLFVAGTVQLPMKGGSVGLKIQTEYPW
;
A
#
# COMPACT_ATOMS: atom_id res chain seq x y z
N LEU A 1 -0.26 17.80 3.60
CA LEU A 1 0.11 19.21 3.50
C LEU A 1 -0.40 19.81 2.18
N ALA A 2 -0.10 19.24 1.00
CA ALA A 2 -0.55 19.78 -0.30
C ALA A 2 -2.05 20.15 -0.33
N VAL A 3 -2.92 19.23 0.10
CA VAL A 3 -4.39 19.48 0.14
C VAL A 3 -4.76 20.52 1.20
N ALA A 4 -4.10 20.50 2.37
CA ALA A 4 -4.45 21.37 3.49
C ALA A 4 -3.98 22.82 3.31
N THR A 5 -2.89 23.03 2.60
CA THR A 5 -2.28 24.37 2.42
C THR A 5 -2.53 24.96 1.04
N GLY A 6 -2.77 24.12 0.04
CA GLY A 6 -2.81 24.52 -1.36
C GLY A 6 -1.45 24.86 -1.99
N GLU A 7 -0.36 24.73 -1.22
CA GLU A 7 0.97 25.09 -1.69
C GLU A 7 1.52 24.09 -2.71
N PRO A 8 1.90 24.54 -3.92
CA PRO A 8 2.31 23.66 -5.01
C PRO A 8 3.60 22.88 -4.72
N ASP A 9 4.49 23.42 -3.89
CA ASP A 9 5.76 22.79 -3.54
C ASP A 9 5.57 21.47 -2.79
N TYR A 10 4.54 21.34 -1.95
CA TYR A 10 4.23 20.07 -1.29
C TYR A 10 3.74 19.01 -2.28
N ARG A 11 2.99 19.43 -3.30
CA ARG A 11 2.55 18.51 -4.36
C ARG A 11 3.74 18.05 -5.21
N LEU A 12 4.60 18.99 -5.59
CA LEU A 12 5.82 18.67 -6.34
C LEU A 12 6.74 17.71 -5.56
N ALA A 13 6.91 17.94 -4.25
CA ALA A 13 7.70 17.06 -3.40
C ALA A 13 7.07 15.65 -3.32
N ALA A 14 5.74 15.56 -3.12
CA ALA A 14 5.04 14.29 -3.09
C ALA A 14 5.23 13.50 -4.40
N ASN A 15 5.09 14.15 -5.55
CA ASN A 15 5.29 13.51 -6.85
C ASN A 15 6.74 13.04 -7.05
N ARG A 16 7.73 13.82 -6.66
CA ARG A 16 9.14 13.41 -6.72
C ARG A 16 9.44 12.19 -5.84
N PHE A 17 8.88 12.14 -4.63
CA PHE A 17 9.01 10.96 -3.77
C PHE A 17 8.28 9.76 -4.35
N TRP A 18 7.08 9.96 -4.90
CA TRP A 18 6.31 8.92 -5.57
C TRP A 18 7.10 8.28 -6.71
N ASP A 19 7.60 9.09 -7.64
CA ASP A 19 8.41 8.62 -8.77
C ASP A 19 9.69 7.93 -8.30
N SER A 20 10.35 8.47 -7.29
CA SER A 20 11.55 7.88 -6.71
C SER A 20 11.29 6.49 -6.14
N VAL A 21 10.20 6.31 -5.40
CA VAL A 21 9.86 5.04 -4.77
C VAL A 21 9.34 4.05 -5.83
N THR A 22 8.32 4.41 -6.57
CA THR A 22 7.59 3.46 -7.42
C THR A 22 8.32 3.07 -8.69
N LEU A 23 9.12 3.98 -9.26
CA LEU A 23 9.83 3.73 -10.52
C LEU A 23 11.26 3.19 -10.33
N ARG A 24 11.87 3.37 -9.15
CA ARG A 24 13.28 3.07 -8.96
C ARG A 24 13.63 2.24 -7.73
N ARG A 25 12.77 2.24 -6.69
CA ARG A 25 13.06 1.63 -5.38
C ARG A 25 11.99 0.65 -4.90
N MET A 26 11.07 0.28 -5.76
CA MET A 26 10.05 -0.72 -5.50
C MET A 26 10.37 -2.01 -6.28
N THR A 27 10.30 -3.16 -5.60
CA THR A 27 10.44 -4.46 -6.25
C THR A 27 9.22 -4.76 -7.13
N ILE A 28 9.32 -5.78 -7.97
CA ILE A 28 8.20 -6.27 -8.78
C ILE A 28 6.99 -6.66 -7.93
N THR A 29 7.22 -7.06 -6.69
CA THR A 29 6.18 -7.47 -5.71
C THR A 29 5.66 -6.31 -4.86
N GLY A 30 6.17 -5.10 -5.03
CA GLY A 30 5.72 -3.92 -4.27
C GLY A 30 6.44 -3.70 -2.95
N HIS A 31 7.52 -4.44 -2.65
CA HIS A 31 8.34 -4.17 -1.46
C HIS A 31 9.31 -3.03 -1.71
N THR A 32 9.67 -2.34 -0.63
CA THR A 32 10.64 -1.23 -0.61
C THR A 32 11.55 -1.34 0.62
N GLY A 33 12.67 -0.61 0.64
CA GLY A 33 13.58 -0.59 1.78
C GLY A 33 14.40 -1.88 1.93
N PRO A 34 15.37 -2.14 1.02
CA PRO A 34 16.17 -3.36 1.04
C PRO A 34 17.24 -3.39 2.13
N ARG A 35 17.61 -2.24 2.72
CA ARG A 35 18.72 -2.13 3.66
C ARG A 35 18.25 -2.24 5.12
N PRO A 36 18.80 -3.17 5.92
CA PRO A 36 18.48 -3.27 7.35
C PRO A 36 19.08 -2.10 8.17
N GLU A 37 20.20 -1.54 7.71
CA GLU A 37 20.82 -0.40 8.36
C GLU A 37 19.91 0.82 8.24
N HIS A 38 19.45 1.31 9.39
CA HIS A 38 18.51 2.44 9.49
C HIS A 38 17.17 2.22 8.78
N GLU A 39 16.83 0.97 8.45
CA GLU A 39 15.57 0.63 7.73
C GLU A 39 15.41 1.45 6.44
N ALA A 40 16.51 1.57 5.69
CA ALA A 40 16.65 2.56 4.64
C ALA A 40 16.30 2.05 3.25
N PHE A 41 15.95 3.00 2.39
CA PHE A 41 15.98 2.77 0.95
C PHE A 41 17.43 2.55 0.47
N GLY A 42 17.57 1.73 -0.57
CA GLY A 42 18.83 1.60 -1.30
C GLY A 42 19.01 2.71 -2.34
N GLU A 43 20.08 2.60 -3.11
CA GLU A 43 20.27 3.39 -4.32
C GLU A 43 19.18 3.08 -5.37
N ASP A 44 19.14 3.85 -6.45
CA ASP A 44 18.22 3.57 -7.55
C ASP A 44 18.48 2.17 -8.10
N TYR A 45 17.43 1.35 -8.20
CA TYR A 45 17.46 -0.03 -8.67
C TYR A 45 18.23 -1.03 -7.80
N GLU A 46 18.57 -0.67 -6.57
CA GLU A 46 19.08 -1.60 -5.56
C GLU A 46 17.90 -2.42 -4.99
N LEU A 47 17.60 -3.53 -5.65
CA LEU A 47 16.44 -4.38 -5.38
C LEU A 47 16.85 -5.85 -5.22
N PRO A 48 17.72 -6.18 -4.25
CA PRO A 48 18.19 -7.55 -4.03
C PRO A 48 17.05 -8.47 -3.58
N ASN A 49 17.05 -9.72 -4.06
CA ASN A 49 16.02 -10.68 -3.66
C ASN A 49 16.06 -11.06 -2.16
N ASN A 50 17.20 -10.87 -1.52
CA ASN A 50 17.40 -11.12 -0.08
C ASN A 50 17.41 -9.84 0.75
N GLY A 51 16.81 -8.75 0.25
CA GLY A 51 16.71 -7.49 0.95
C GLY A 51 15.86 -7.56 2.23
N TYR A 52 15.98 -6.52 3.04
CA TYR A 52 15.29 -6.40 4.34
C TYR A 52 13.77 -6.34 4.21
N TYR A 53 13.24 -5.44 3.40
CA TYR A 53 11.83 -5.31 3.03
C TYR A 53 10.88 -5.41 4.22
N GLU A 54 10.90 -4.42 5.09
CA GLU A 54 10.08 -4.37 6.29
C GLU A 54 8.59 -4.30 5.98
N SER A 55 7.78 -5.02 6.75
CA SER A 55 6.30 -4.98 6.61
C SER A 55 5.72 -3.59 6.84
N CYS A 56 6.32 -2.77 7.73
CA CYS A 56 5.87 -1.38 7.91
C CYS A 56 6.07 -0.53 6.66
N ALA A 57 7.13 -0.78 5.90
CA ALA A 57 7.37 -0.08 4.64
C ALA A 57 6.28 -0.39 3.60
N ALA A 58 5.81 -1.64 3.54
CA ALA A 58 4.67 -2.02 2.70
C ALA A 58 3.38 -1.30 3.14
N CYS A 59 3.08 -1.27 4.43
CA CYS A 59 1.93 -0.53 4.96
C CYS A 59 2.02 0.97 4.67
N GLY A 60 3.22 1.56 4.83
CA GLY A 60 3.47 2.96 4.50
C GLY A 60 3.28 3.27 3.02
N LEU A 61 3.72 2.35 2.13
CA LEU A 61 3.50 2.51 0.70
C LEU A 61 2.03 2.40 0.31
N MET A 62 1.24 1.54 0.98
CA MET A 62 -0.22 1.51 0.82
C MET A 62 -0.85 2.87 1.13
N ASP A 63 -0.52 3.45 2.28
CA ASP A 63 -1.04 4.76 2.66
C ASP A 63 -0.58 5.87 1.70
N PHE A 64 0.67 5.79 1.24
CA PHE A 64 1.19 6.76 0.28
C PHE A 64 0.48 6.65 -1.07
N ALA A 65 0.29 5.44 -1.60
CA ALA A 65 -0.42 5.19 -2.85
C ALA A 65 -1.87 5.71 -2.78
N GLN A 66 -2.58 5.46 -1.67
CA GLN A 66 -3.91 6.03 -1.47
C GLN A 66 -3.89 7.56 -1.47
N ARG A 67 -2.92 8.19 -0.79
CA ARG A 67 -2.81 9.65 -0.76
C ARG A 67 -2.52 10.23 -2.14
N MET A 68 -1.67 9.57 -2.92
CA MET A 68 -1.40 9.97 -4.31
C MET A 68 -2.63 9.79 -5.19
N PHE A 69 -3.37 8.69 -5.03
CA PHE A 69 -4.64 8.50 -5.72
C PHE A 69 -5.64 9.62 -5.42
N LEU A 70 -5.81 9.98 -4.15
CA LEU A 70 -6.72 11.06 -3.74
C LEU A 70 -6.25 12.46 -4.19
N LEU A 71 -4.96 12.63 -4.43
CA LEU A 71 -4.36 13.90 -4.87
C LEU A 71 -4.40 14.07 -6.39
N GLU A 72 -4.13 13.00 -7.14
CA GLU A 72 -3.90 13.03 -8.58
C GLU A 72 -4.97 12.26 -9.39
N GLY A 73 -5.67 11.31 -8.80
CA GLY A 73 -6.67 10.48 -9.47
C GLY A 73 -6.11 9.49 -10.49
N GLY A 74 -4.81 9.22 -10.47
CA GLY A 74 -4.14 8.37 -11.47
C GLY A 74 -4.34 6.88 -11.26
N ALA A 75 -4.51 6.10 -12.34
CA ALA A 75 -4.62 4.65 -12.31
C ALA A 75 -3.35 3.98 -11.74
N ASP A 76 -2.18 4.56 -11.98
CA ASP A 76 -0.89 4.06 -11.48
C ASP A 76 -0.86 3.88 -9.96
N SER A 77 -1.54 4.77 -9.24
CA SER A 77 -1.66 4.67 -7.78
C SER A 77 -2.54 3.49 -7.37
N GLY A 78 -3.59 3.19 -8.14
CA GLY A 78 -4.45 2.01 -7.95
C GLY A 78 -3.67 0.71 -8.19
N ASP A 79 -2.87 0.64 -9.25
CA ASP A 79 -2.02 -0.51 -9.57
C ASP A 79 -0.97 -0.77 -8.47
N VAL A 80 -0.41 0.30 -7.91
CA VAL A 80 0.52 0.17 -6.76
C VAL A 80 -0.22 -0.31 -5.53
N LEU A 81 -1.41 0.22 -5.22
CA LEU A 81 -2.25 -0.25 -4.11
C LEU A 81 -2.52 -1.74 -4.19
N GLU A 82 -2.96 -2.22 -5.34
CA GLU A 82 -3.27 -3.63 -5.56
C GLU A 82 -2.03 -4.52 -5.41
N ARG A 83 -0.95 -4.16 -6.09
CA ARG A 83 0.32 -4.89 -6.04
C ARG A 83 0.86 -4.99 -4.62
N VAL A 84 0.90 -3.88 -3.90
CA VAL A 84 1.43 -3.82 -2.54
C VAL A 84 0.54 -4.61 -1.58
N LEU A 85 -0.78 -4.51 -1.69
CA LEU A 85 -1.69 -5.26 -0.84
C LEU A 85 -1.47 -6.77 -0.98
N TYR A 86 -1.63 -7.30 -2.20
CA TYR A 86 -1.64 -8.75 -2.43
C TYR A 86 -0.26 -9.40 -2.34
N ASN A 87 0.81 -8.67 -2.56
CA ASN A 87 2.15 -9.24 -2.53
C ASN A 87 2.99 -8.80 -1.33
N ALA A 88 3.01 -7.51 -0.98
CA ALA A 88 3.90 -7.03 0.08
C ALA A 88 3.24 -7.05 1.47
N VAL A 89 2.02 -6.55 1.61
CA VAL A 89 1.30 -6.54 2.89
C VAL A 89 0.91 -7.97 3.29
N MET A 90 0.29 -8.72 2.38
CA MET A 90 -0.10 -10.12 2.64
C MET A 90 1.12 -11.02 2.87
N HIS A 91 2.26 -10.73 2.25
CA HIS A 91 3.51 -11.44 2.52
C HIS A 91 4.00 -11.27 3.98
N GLY A 92 3.66 -10.16 4.61
CA GLY A 92 3.96 -9.90 6.01
C GLY A 92 3.16 -10.76 7.00
N ILE A 93 2.25 -11.61 6.54
CA ILE A 93 1.37 -12.45 7.38
C ILE A 93 1.58 -13.91 7.01
N SER A 94 1.59 -14.81 8.00
CA SER A 94 1.65 -16.25 7.75
C SER A 94 0.38 -16.76 7.08
N LEU A 95 0.50 -17.83 6.29
CA LEU A 95 -0.63 -18.40 5.56
C LEU A 95 -1.80 -18.83 6.45
N ASP A 96 -1.53 -19.19 7.70
CA ASP A 96 -2.55 -19.53 8.70
C ASP A 96 -3.11 -18.30 9.43
N GLY A 97 -2.61 -17.10 9.12
CA GLY A 97 -3.05 -15.84 9.72
C GLY A 97 -2.63 -15.63 11.19
N THR A 98 -1.84 -16.53 11.78
CA THR A 98 -1.53 -16.51 13.22
C THR A 98 -0.26 -15.75 13.59
N ASN A 99 0.59 -15.48 12.61
CA ASN A 99 1.87 -14.82 12.80
C ASN A 99 2.08 -13.69 11.81
N SER A 100 2.91 -12.74 12.18
CA SER A 100 3.42 -11.71 11.29
C SER A 100 4.93 -11.82 11.11
N TYR A 101 5.42 -11.28 10.01
CA TYR A 101 6.83 -11.22 9.69
C TYR A 101 7.28 -9.76 9.67
N TYR A 102 8.48 -9.53 10.16
CA TYR A 102 9.10 -8.21 10.14
C TYR A 102 9.78 -7.97 8.80
N GLN A 103 10.65 -8.90 8.42
CA GLN A 103 11.44 -8.88 7.19
C GLN A 103 10.83 -9.84 6.16
N ASN A 104 10.82 -9.42 4.91
CA ASN A 104 10.18 -10.15 3.82
C ASN A 104 11.11 -10.33 2.61
N PRO A 105 12.27 -11.00 2.77
CA PRO A 105 13.15 -11.30 1.64
C PRO A 105 12.41 -12.15 0.60
N LEU A 106 12.61 -11.86 -0.67
CA LEU A 106 11.88 -12.52 -1.76
C LEU A 106 12.42 -13.91 -2.09
N SER A 107 13.67 -14.19 -1.74
CA SER A 107 14.35 -15.46 -2.04
C SER A 107 14.59 -16.35 -0.82
N ASP A 108 14.19 -15.93 0.37
CA ASP A 108 14.40 -16.69 1.60
C ASP A 108 13.06 -17.18 2.16
N THR A 109 13.00 -18.48 2.49
CA THR A 109 11.84 -19.09 3.15
C THR A 109 11.91 -19.02 4.68
N ASN A 110 13.10 -18.74 5.25
CA ASN A 110 13.32 -18.61 6.68
C ASN A 110 13.06 -17.18 7.15
N ARG A 111 11.79 -16.82 7.22
CA ARG A 111 11.40 -15.49 7.72
C ARG A 111 11.30 -15.50 9.24
N ASN A 112 11.87 -14.48 9.89
CA ASN A 112 11.74 -14.30 11.33
C ASN A 112 10.31 -13.98 11.72
N ARG A 113 9.67 -14.88 12.47
CA ARG A 113 8.38 -14.61 13.12
C ARG A 113 8.60 -13.58 14.20
N TYR A 114 7.77 -12.58 14.20
CA TYR A 114 7.92 -11.47 15.11
C TYR A 114 6.72 -11.38 16.05
N ASN A 115 6.95 -11.77 17.31
CA ASN A 115 5.89 -11.82 18.31
C ASN A 115 6.01 -10.73 19.38
N SER A 116 7.06 -9.91 19.38
CA SER A 116 7.36 -9.08 20.54
C SER A 116 7.57 -7.60 20.28
N TRP A 117 7.49 -7.12 19.06
CA TRP A 117 7.70 -5.70 18.76
C TRP A 117 6.56 -5.08 17.98
N VAL A 118 6.44 -3.86 18.21
CA VAL A 118 5.25 -3.03 18.27
C VAL A 118 4.90 -2.32 16.98
N CYS A 119 5.70 -2.38 15.91
CA CYS A 119 5.38 -1.66 14.67
C CYS A 119 4.70 -2.53 13.62
N CYS A 120 5.31 -3.62 13.16
CA CYS A 120 4.80 -4.40 12.03
C CYS A 120 3.46 -5.09 12.30
N PRO A 121 3.25 -5.84 13.41
CA PRO A 121 1.97 -6.49 13.64
C PRO A 121 0.78 -5.52 13.70
N PRO A 122 0.81 -4.41 14.45
CA PRO A 122 -0.30 -3.47 14.47
C PRO A 122 -0.44 -2.69 13.16
N ASN A 123 0.65 -2.42 12.41
CA ASN A 123 0.54 -1.78 11.11
C ASN A 123 -0.11 -2.70 10.07
N LEU A 124 0.26 -3.97 10.01
CA LEU A 124 -0.39 -4.97 9.16
C LEU A 124 -1.88 -5.09 9.50
N SER A 125 -2.21 -5.27 10.79
CA SER A 125 -3.60 -5.36 11.24
C SER A 125 -4.39 -4.12 10.86
N ARG A 126 -3.86 -2.92 11.12
CA ARG A 126 -4.50 -1.65 10.77
C ARG A 126 -4.74 -1.53 9.27
N THR A 127 -3.75 -1.89 8.44
CA THR A 127 -3.86 -1.84 6.98
C THR A 127 -4.97 -2.75 6.49
N LEU A 128 -5.06 -3.99 7.00
CA LEU A 128 -6.10 -4.93 6.63
C LEU A 128 -7.50 -4.48 7.08
N PHE A 129 -7.64 -3.97 8.31
CA PHE A 129 -8.91 -3.43 8.78
C PHE A 129 -9.37 -2.19 8.00
N GLN A 130 -8.47 -1.51 7.34
CA GLN A 130 -8.74 -0.33 6.51
C GLN A 130 -8.88 -0.65 5.01
N VAL A 131 -8.91 -1.92 4.61
CA VAL A 131 -8.91 -2.30 3.18
C VAL A 131 -10.04 -1.63 2.40
N GLY A 132 -11.22 -1.49 2.98
CA GLY A 132 -12.33 -0.78 2.36
C GLY A 132 -12.03 0.69 2.04
N ARG A 133 -11.16 1.34 2.79
CA ARG A 133 -10.71 2.71 2.56
C ARG A 133 -9.77 2.83 1.35
N TYR A 134 -9.04 1.76 1.04
CA TYR A 134 -8.21 1.70 -0.16
C TYR A 134 -9.00 1.28 -1.39
N ALA A 135 -10.01 0.43 -1.20
CA ALA A 135 -10.78 -0.16 -2.28
C ALA A 135 -11.67 0.84 -3.02
N TYR A 136 -12.18 1.84 -2.31
CA TYR A 136 -13.16 2.76 -2.88
C TYR A 136 -12.79 4.21 -2.64
N ALA A 137 -13.15 5.07 -3.61
CA ALA A 137 -13.12 6.51 -3.44
C ALA A 137 -14.33 7.16 -4.14
N ALA A 138 -14.69 8.36 -3.70
CA ALA A 138 -15.73 9.14 -4.34
C ALA A 138 -15.24 10.58 -4.56
N GLY A 139 -15.53 11.09 -5.74
CA GLY A 139 -15.47 12.50 -6.06
C GLY A 139 -16.87 13.13 -6.10
N ASP A 140 -16.97 14.35 -6.60
CA ASP A 140 -18.25 15.04 -6.75
C ASP A 140 -19.23 14.29 -7.65
N ARG A 141 -18.72 13.70 -8.73
CA ARG A 141 -19.51 13.01 -9.77
C ARG A 141 -19.01 11.62 -10.11
N ASP A 142 -17.90 11.20 -9.54
CA ASP A 142 -17.18 9.99 -9.91
C ASP A 142 -17.08 9.06 -8.70
N ALA A 143 -17.31 7.77 -8.92
CA ALA A 143 -17.05 6.70 -7.98
C ALA A 143 -15.91 5.84 -8.53
N PHE A 144 -14.93 5.55 -7.68
CA PHE A 144 -13.74 4.80 -8.05
C PHE A 144 -13.72 3.46 -7.31
N LEU A 145 -13.41 2.42 -8.05
CA LEU A 145 -13.16 1.08 -7.55
C LEU A 145 -11.68 0.76 -7.82
N ASN A 146 -10.85 0.89 -6.78
CA ASN A 146 -9.41 0.68 -6.88
C ASN A 146 -9.00 -0.78 -6.62
N LEU A 147 -9.77 -1.49 -5.79
CA LEU A 147 -9.50 -2.90 -5.47
C LEU A 147 -10.80 -3.71 -5.64
N PHE A 148 -10.72 -4.83 -6.35
CA PHE A 148 -11.85 -5.72 -6.57
C PHE A 148 -12.11 -6.64 -5.38
N VAL A 149 -12.36 -6.05 -4.21
CA VAL A 149 -12.70 -6.77 -2.98
C VAL A 149 -14.20 -6.93 -2.89
N ALA A 150 -14.67 -8.16 -2.62
CA ALA A 150 -16.10 -8.43 -2.45
C ALA A 150 -16.67 -7.63 -1.27
N GLY A 151 -17.81 -6.98 -1.47
CA GLY A 151 -18.42 -6.15 -0.43
C GLY A 151 -19.53 -5.25 -0.94
N THR A 152 -20.04 -4.45 0.00
CA THR A 152 -21.06 -3.43 -0.31
C THR A 152 -20.62 -2.11 0.32
N VAL A 153 -20.74 -1.03 -0.43
CA VAL A 153 -20.37 0.32 0.04
C VAL A 153 -21.42 1.34 -0.43
N GLN A 154 -21.64 2.36 0.39
CA GLN A 154 -22.38 3.57 0.02
C GLN A 154 -21.39 4.73 -0.08
N LEU A 155 -21.22 5.24 -1.28
CA LEU A 155 -20.30 6.34 -1.57
C LEU A 155 -21.08 7.66 -1.61
N PRO A 156 -20.76 8.63 -0.74
CA PRO A 156 -21.36 9.93 -0.79
C PRO A 156 -20.88 10.70 -2.03
N MET A 157 -21.81 11.32 -2.75
CA MET A 157 -21.52 12.11 -3.93
C MET A 157 -22.31 13.42 -3.88
N LYS A 158 -21.97 14.39 -4.72
CA LYS A 158 -22.71 15.65 -4.80
C LYS A 158 -24.15 15.38 -5.24
N GLY A 159 -25.09 15.63 -4.36
CA GLY A 159 -26.53 15.47 -4.62
C GLY A 159 -27.11 14.12 -4.25
N GLY A 160 -26.34 13.23 -3.59
CA GLY A 160 -26.85 11.94 -3.13
C GLY A 160 -25.78 10.95 -2.73
N SER A 161 -26.07 9.68 -2.92
CA SER A 161 -25.10 8.60 -2.73
C SER A 161 -25.25 7.52 -3.80
N VAL A 162 -24.16 6.81 -4.09
CA VAL A 162 -24.15 5.64 -4.97
C VAL A 162 -23.85 4.40 -4.15
N GLY A 163 -24.72 3.39 -4.25
CA GLY A 163 -24.51 2.07 -3.68
C GLY A 163 -23.77 1.18 -4.67
N LEU A 164 -22.64 0.60 -4.26
CA LEU A 164 -21.92 -0.41 -5.03
C LEU A 164 -21.97 -1.74 -4.29
N LYS A 165 -22.28 -2.81 -5.03
CA LYS A 165 -22.18 -4.19 -4.55
C LYS A 165 -21.24 -4.95 -5.48
N ILE A 166 -20.10 -5.36 -4.95
CA ILE A 166 -19.08 -6.10 -5.69
C ILE A 166 -19.18 -7.57 -5.30
N GLN A 167 -19.35 -8.43 -6.29
CA GLN A 167 -19.32 -9.88 -6.14
C GLN A 167 -18.19 -10.40 -7.02
N THR A 168 -17.17 -10.96 -6.41
CA THR A 168 -15.96 -11.40 -7.10
C THR A 168 -15.24 -12.47 -6.30
N GLU A 169 -14.54 -13.33 -7.00
CA GLU A 169 -13.58 -14.29 -6.44
C GLU A 169 -12.13 -13.82 -6.67
N TYR A 170 -11.95 -12.62 -7.22
CA TYR A 170 -10.64 -12.03 -7.43
C TYR A 170 -9.91 -11.84 -6.07
N PRO A 171 -8.61 -12.17 -5.98
CA PRO A 171 -7.66 -12.52 -7.06
C PRO A 171 -7.46 -14.03 -7.28
N TRP A 172 -8.39 -14.90 -6.87
CA TRP A 172 -8.31 -16.37 -6.93
C TRP A 172 -8.94 -16.95 -8.20
#